data_5647cbdaecedf5308d7eac48e9cced4d
#
_entry.id   5647cbdaecedf5308d7eac48e9cced4d
#
_cell.length_a   1.000
_cell.length_b   1.000
_cell.length_c   1.000
_cell.angle_alpha   90.00
_cell.angle_beta   90.00
_cell.angle_gamma   90.00
#
_symmetry.space_group_name_H-M   'P 1'
#
loop_
_entity.id
_entity.type
_entity.pdbx_description
1 polymer ?
#
loop_
_entity_poly.entity_id
_entity_poly.type
_entity_poly.pdbx_seq_one_letter_code
_entity_poly.pdbx_strand_id
1 'polypeptide(L)'
;MSQEAIAAVIEAHIDRLIETWIAAVRDDARIQSDAMLSKPELIDHVPAIVHQICELIGKNETPDVRNSDEARANVYVRFHQGYKGRDLIRELSLLRITLLEHIADISSDEDVTTDHESSQKAARIVNLYLDEEMRYAISVYGSASE
;
A
#
# COMPACT_ATOMS: atom_id res chain seq x y z
N MET A 1 19.39 -6.13 -10.35
CA MET A 1 18.56 -6.76 -9.30
C MET A 1 17.25 -7.20 -9.92
N SER A 2 16.84 -8.43 -9.66
CA SER A 2 15.58 -8.98 -10.17
C SER A 2 14.38 -8.45 -9.39
N GLN A 3 13.18 -8.71 -9.91
CA GLN A 3 11.95 -8.38 -9.17
C GLN A 3 11.86 -9.14 -7.85
N GLU A 4 12.31 -10.40 -7.81
CA GLU A 4 12.37 -11.17 -6.56
C GLU A 4 13.27 -10.50 -5.52
N ALA A 5 14.41 -9.97 -5.95
CA ALA A 5 15.33 -9.28 -5.05
C ALA A 5 14.75 -7.95 -4.57
N ILE A 6 14.06 -7.20 -5.42
CA ILE A 6 13.37 -5.97 -5.04
C ILE A 6 12.32 -6.29 -3.98
N ALA A 7 11.50 -7.31 -4.21
CA ALA A 7 10.48 -7.74 -3.26
C ALA A 7 11.10 -8.13 -1.91
N ALA A 8 12.21 -8.86 -1.92
CA ALA A 8 12.92 -9.26 -0.71
C ALA A 8 13.43 -8.07 0.09
N VAL A 9 13.93 -7.03 -0.58
CA VAL A 9 14.40 -5.80 0.09
C VAL A 9 13.24 -5.07 0.73
N ILE A 10 12.10 -4.95 0.03
CA ILE A 10 10.90 -4.30 0.58
C ILE A 10 10.44 -5.06 1.82
N GLU A 11 10.34 -6.39 1.76
CA GLU A 11 9.92 -7.20 2.90
C GLU A 11 10.89 -7.09 4.09
N ALA A 12 12.19 -7.05 3.83
CA ALA A 12 13.18 -6.88 4.89
C ALA A 12 13.03 -5.54 5.61
N HIS A 13 12.44 -4.52 4.96
CA HIS A 13 12.27 -3.18 5.52
C HIS A 13 10.82 -2.85 5.88
N ILE A 14 9.95 -3.84 5.96
CA ILE A 14 8.51 -3.61 6.11
C ILE A 14 8.17 -2.76 7.34
N ASP A 15 8.81 -3.01 8.49
CA ASP A 15 8.54 -2.28 9.72
C ASP A 15 8.85 -0.79 9.55
N ARG A 16 9.97 -0.48 8.90
CA ARG A 16 10.36 0.90 8.63
C ARG A 16 9.43 1.57 7.62
N LEU A 17 9.00 0.83 6.61
CA LEU A 17 8.02 1.33 5.63
C LEU A 17 6.69 1.68 6.29
N ILE A 18 6.21 0.80 7.17
CA ILE A 18 4.97 1.02 7.91
C ILE A 18 5.09 2.25 8.81
N GLU A 19 6.22 2.41 9.52
CA GLU A 19 6.46 3.60 10.36
C GLU A 19 6.47 4.88 9.54
N THR A 20 7.12 4.85 8.37
CA THR A 20 7.14 6.00 7.46
C THR A 20 5.73 6.36 6.98
N TRP A 21 4.95 5.35 6.61
CA TRP A 21 3.57 5.53 6.16
C TRP A 21 2.68 6.09 7.28
N ILE A 22 2.79 5.54 8.50
CA ILE A 22 2.03 6.04 9.66
C ILE A 22 2.32 7.51 9.91
N ALA A 23 3.60 7.89 9.90
CA ALA A 23 4.00 9.29 10.08
C ALA A 23 3.37 10.18 9.01
N ALA A 24 3.37 9.74 7.76
CA ALA A 24 2.76 10.48 6.66
C ALA A 24 1.25 10.64 6.85
N VAL A 25 0.55 9.59 7.28
CA VAL A 25 -0.90 9.64 7.56
C VAL A 25 -1.20 10.60 8.71
N ARG A 26 -0.47 10.48 9.82
CA ARG A 26 -0.69 11.31 11.01
C ARG A 26 -0.38 12.79 10.75
N ASP A 27 0.58 13.08 9.87
CA ASP A 27 0.98 14.46 9.55
C ASP A 27 0.13 15.08 8.43
N ASP A 28 -0.68 14.29 7.73
CA ASP A 28 -1.48 14.80 6.61
C ASP A 28 -2.73 15.51 7.13
N ALA A 29 -2.77 16.83 6.97
CA ALA A 29 -3.90 17.67 7.41
C ALA A 29 -5.21 17.34 6.70
N ARG A 30 -5.16 16.65 5.56
CA ARG A 30 -6.36 16.24 4.81
C ARG A 30 -7.03 15.01 5.40
N ILE A 31 -6.31 14.26 6.24
CA ILE A 31 -6.85 13.07 6.91
C ILE A 31 -7.23 13.46 8.32
N GLN A 32 -8.47 13.17 8.70
CA GLN A 32 -8.98 13.47 10.05
C GLN A 32 -9.42 12.21 10.77
N SER A 33 -9.84 11.17 10.03
CA SER A 33 -10.37 9.94 10.60
C SER A 33 -9.34 9.14 11.39
N ASP A 34 -8.04 9.29 11.07
CA ASP A 34 -6.96 8.56 11.74
C ASP A 34 -6.85 8.90 13.23
N ALA A 35 -7.32 10.08 13.63
CA ALA A 35 -7.29 10.51 15.04
C ALA A 35 -8.14 9.61 15.95
N MET A 36 -9.12 8.90 15.39
CA MET A 36 -9.99 7.97 16.11
C MET A 36 -9.34 6.61 16.35
N LEU A 37 -8.23 6.32 15.65
CA LEU A 37 -7.58 5.02 15.66
C LEU A 37 -6.29 5.04 16.46
N SER A 38 -6.08 4.00 17.26
CA SER A 38 -4.79 3.71 17.87
C SER A 38 -3.80 3.32 16.78
N LYS A 39 -2.50 3.32 17.10
CA LYS A 39 -1.47 2.87 16.18
C LYS A 39 -1.71 1.45 15.68
N PRO A 40 -1.97 0.44 16.55
CA PRO A 40 -2.28 -0.91 16.07
C PRO A 40 -3.51 -0.97 15.17
N GLU A 41 -4.55 -0.18 15.45
CA GLU A 41 -5.74 -0.12 14.62
C GLU A 41 -5.45 0.47 13.24
N LEU A 42 -4.59 1.48 13.18
CA LEU A 42 -4.19 2.10 11.91
C LEU A 42 -3.33 1.14 11.09
N ILE A 43 -2.41 0.42 11.72
CA ILE A 43 -1.57 -0.57 11.05
C ILE A 43 -2.39 -1.71 10.48
N ASP A 44 -3.15 -2.39 11.32
CA ASP A 44 -4.09 -3.49 11.06
C ASP A 44 -3.68 -4.37 9.84
N HIS A 45 -4.39 -4.26 8.73
CA HIS A 45 -4.17 -5.11 7.54
C HIS A 45 -3.06 -4.60 6.60
N VAL A 46 -2.48 -3.43 6.85
CA VAL A 46 -1.50 -2.83 5.93
C VAL A 46 -0.25 -3.69 5.74
N PRO A 47 0.35 -4.29 6.79
CA PRO A 47 1.47 -5.20 6.56
C PRO A 47 1.14 -6.37 5.64
N ALA A 48 -0.04 -6.97 5.78
CA ALA A 48 -0.49 -8.07 4.93
C ALA A 48 -0.64 -7.61 3.47
N ILE A 49 -1.14 -6.39 3.25
CA ILE A 49 -1.24 -5.79 1.92
C ILE A 49 0.16 -5.62 1.31
N VAL A 50 1.12 -5.11 2.07
CA VAL A 50 2.50 -4.94 1.59
C VAL A 50 3.13 -6.29 1.25
N HIS A 51 2.94 -7.31 2.09
CA HIS A 51 3.42 -8.66 1.80
C HIS A 51 2.82 -9.20 0.50
N GLN A 52 1.54 -8.99 0.28
CA GLN A 52 0.85 -9.43 -0.94
C GLN A 52 1.41 -8.71 -2.17
N ILE A 53 1.64 -7.41 -2.09
CA ILE A 53 2.27 -6.64 -3.17
C ILE A 53 3.67 -7.20 -3.47
N CYS A 54 4.46 -7.49 -2.45
CA CYS A 54 5.79 -8.08 -2.61
C CYS A 54 5.73 -9.44 -3.31
N GLU A 55 4.77 -10.28 -2.95
CA GLU A 55 4.58 -11.57 -3.60
C GLU A 55 4.28 -11.40 -5.08
N LEU A 56 3.40 -10.47 -5.43
CA LEU A 56 3.06 -10.16 -6.82
C LEU A 56 4.26 -9.61 -7.59
N ILE A 57 5.06 -8.75 -6.97
CA ILE A 57 6.29 -8.23 -7.58
C ILE A 57 7.25 -9.38 -7.87
N GLY A 58 7.48 -10.26 -6.90
CA GLY A 58 8.40 -11.39 -7.03
C GLY A 58 8.02 -12.34 -8.16
N LYS A 59 6.73 -12.56 -8.34
CA LYS A 59 6.19 -13.46 -9.39
C LYS A 59 5.88 -12.74 -10.69
N ASN A 60 5.95 -11.42 -10.71
CA ASN A 60 5.52 -10.58 -11.83
C ASN A 60 4.08 -10.88 -12.27
N GLU A 61 3.19 -11.00 -11.29
CA GLU A 61 1.77 -11.28 -11.53
C GLU A 61 0.93 -10.01 -11.45
N THR A 62 -0.14 -9.99 -12.25
CA THR A 62 -1.12 -8.89 -12.22
C THR A 62 -1.94 -8.97 -10.94
N PRO A 63 -2.14 -7.84 -10.22
CA PRO A 63 -2.99 -7.82 -9.04
C PRO A 63 -4.43 -8.20 -9.33
N ASP A 64 -5.06 -8.91 -8.38
CA ASP A 64 -6.49 -9.20 -8.39
C ASP A 64 -7.06 -8.84 -7.01
N VAL A 65 -7.29 -7.56 -6.79
CA VAL A 65 -7.68 -7.01 -5.49
C VAL A 65 -9.08 -7.46 -5.08
N ARG A 66 -9.99 -7.68 -6.03
CA ARG A 66 -11.35 -8.14 -5.72
C ARG A 66 -11.38 -9.49 -5.04
N ASN A 67 -10.39 -10.34 -5.32
CA ASN A 67 -10.25 -11.66 -4.72
C ASN A 67 -9.23 -11.68 -3.59
N SER A 68 -8.72 -10.50 -3.18
CA SER A 68 -7.79 -10.37 -2.05
C SER A 68 -8.57 -10.19 -0.76
N ASP A 69 -8.47 -11.16 0.14
CA ASP A 69 -9.10 -11.08 1.46
C ASP A 69 -8.55 -9.91 2.27
N GLU A 70 -7.23 -9.66 2.20
CA GLU A 70 -6.56 -8.58 2.94
C GLU A 70 -7.00 -7.20 2.46
N ALA A 71 -7.06 -7.00 1.14
CA ALA A 71 -7.48 -5.72 0.56
C ALA A 71 -8.94 -5.43 0.90
N ARG A 72 -9.81 -6.44 0.78
CA ARG A 72 -11.23 -6.29 1.11
C ARG A 72 -11.42 -6.04 2.60
N ALA A 73 -10.72 -6.78 3.44
CA ALA A 73 -10.81 -6.61 4.89
C ALA A 73 -10.38 -5.21 5.32
N ASN A 74 -9.31 -4.67 4.73
CA ASN A 74 -8.85 -3.31 5.03
C ASN A 74 -9.96 -2.28 4.77
N VAL A 75 -10.62 -2.36 3.62
CA VAL A 75 -11.69 -1.44 3.26
C VAL A 75 -12.89 -1.58 4.20
N TYR A 76 -13.33 -2.83 4.48
CA TYR A 76 -14.49 -3.07 5.35
C TYR A 76 -14.23 -2.64 6.79
N VAL A 77 -13.05 -2.91 7.33
CA VAL A 77 -12.69 -2.50 8.69
C VAL A 77 -12.72 -0.97 8.80
N ARG A 78 -12.11 -0.26 7.87
CA ARG A 78 -12.15 1.21 7.84
C ARG A 78 -13.57 1.74 7.75
N PHE A 79 -14.39 1.14 6.88
CA PHE A 79 -15.79 1.52 6.73
C PHE A 79 -16.57 1.36 8.05
N HIS A 80 -16.42 0.23 8.73
CA HIS A 80 -17.12 -0.05 9.99
C HIS A 80 -16.57 0.77 11.17
N GLN A 81 -15.32 1.24 11.08
CA GLN A 81 -14.75 2.14 12.07
C GLN A 81 -15.26 3.58 11.93
N GLY A 82 -16.10 3.86 10.94
CA GLY A 82 -16.55 5.22 10.64
C GLY A 82 -15.52 6.07 9.91
N TYR A 83 -14.51 5.43 9.34
CA TYR A 83 -13.47 6.11 8.56
C TYR A 83 -14.08 6.71 7.30
N LYS A 84 -13.78 7.98 7.01
CA LYS A 84 -14.30 8.61 5.80
C LYS A 84 -13.64 8.05 4.57
N GLY A 85 -14.44 7.84 3.50
CA GLY A 85 -13.93 7.28 2.25
C GLY A 85 -12.78 8.09 1.66
N ARG A 86 -12.90 9.42 1.66
CA ARG A 86 -11.83 10.31 1.18
C ARG A 86 -10.53 10.16 1.96
N ASP A 87 -10.64 9.91 3.28
CA ASP A 87 -9.47 9.70 4.13
C ASP A 87 -8.80 8.37 3.83
N LEU A 88 -9.59 7.31 3.60
CA LEU A 88 -9.07 6.01 3.18
C LEU A 88 -8.34 6.12 1.83
N ILE A 89 -8.93 6.81 0.85
CA ILE A 89 -8.30 7.00 -0.46
C ILE A 89 -6.96 7.74 -0.30
N ARG A 90 -6.92 8.77 0.53
CA ARG A 90 -5.68 9.52 0.80
C ARG A 90 -4.63 8.64 1.49
N GLU A 91 -5.05 7.85 2.46
CA GLU A 91 -4.20 6.89 3.17
C GLU A 91 -3.56 5.88 2.20
N LEU A 92 -4.35 5.32 1.29
CA LEU A 92 -3.85 4.40 0.26
C LEU A 92 -2.91 5.10 -0.73
N SER A 93 -3.20 6.35 -1.08
CA SER A 93 -2.31 7.16 -1.91
C SER A 93 -0.96 7.39 -1.25
N LEU A 94 -0.94 7.65 0.07
CA LEU A 94 0.29 7.80 0.83
C LEU A 94 1.08 6.48 0.91
N LEU A 95 0.39 5.35 1.00
CA LEU A 95 1.04 4.04 0.96
C LEU A 95 1.72 3.82 -0.40
N ARG A 96 1.05 4.18 -1.49
CA ARG A 96 1.63 4.12 -2.83
C ARG A 96 2.91 4.95 -2.90
N ILE A 97 2.86 6.19 -2.45
CA ILE A 97 4.02 7.09 -2.46
C ILE A 97 5.18 6.48 -1.66
N THR A 98 4.89 5.96 -0.45
CA THR A 98 5.90 5.34 0.40
C THR A 98 6.58 4.17 -0.30
N LEU A 99 5.81 3.29 -0.93
CA LEU A 99 6.35 2.13 -1.64
C LEU A 99 7.15 2.53 -2.88
N LEU A 100 6.64 3.48 -3.66
CA LEU A 100 7.33 3.95 -4.87
C LEU A 100 8.65 4.65 -4.54
N GLU A 101 8.68 5.47 -3.49
CA GLU A 101 9.91 6.12 -3.02
C GLU A 101 10.94 5.07 -2.58
N HIS A 102 10.49 4.02 -1.89
CA HIS A 102 11.38 2.95 -1.48
C HIS A 102 11.98 2.20 -2.68
N ILE A 103 11.17 1.90 -3.69
CA ILE A 103 11.66 1.28 -4.93
C ILE A 103 12.68 2.19 -5.61
N ALA A 104 12.42 3.50 -5.66
CA ALA A 104 13.35 4.47 -6.23
C ALA A 104 14.67 4.52 -5.46
N ASP A 105 14.62 4.44 -4.13
CA ASP A 105 15.82 4.42 -3.28
C ASP A 105 16.65 3.16 -3.53
N ILE A 106 16.01 2.01 -3.66
CA ILE A 106 16.70 0.76 -4.02
C ILE A 106 17.40 0.91 -5.36
N SER A 107 16.73 1.52 -6.34
CA SER A 107 17.26 1.68 -7.69
C SER A 107 18.43 2.66 -7.76
N SER A 108 18.50 3.63 -6.85
CA SER A 108 19.56 4.64 -6.80
C SER A 108 20.74 4.26 -5.91
N ASP A 109 20.66 3.14 -5.18
CA ASP A 109 21.74 2.67 -4.31
C ASP A 109 22.91 2.16 -5.17
N GLU A 110 24.07 2.77 -5.03
CA GLU A 110 25.28 2.40 -5.78
C GLU A 110 25.78 0.99 -5.49
N ASP A 111 25.51 0.48 -4.28
CA ASP A 111 25.88 -0.88 -3.87
C ASP A 111 24.95 -1.94 -4.41
N VAL A 112 23.84 -1.53 -5.02
CA VAL A 112 22.81 -2.41 -5.56
C VAL A 112 22.65 -2.15 -7.06
N THR A 113 22.99 -3.14 -7.87
CA THR A 113 22.76 -3.06 -9.32
C THR A 113 21.31 -3.45 -9.59
N THR A 114 20.47 -2.45 -9.85
CA THR A 114 19.06 -2.68 -10.16
C THR A 114 18.82 -2.59 -11.65
N ASP A 115 18.20 -3.61 -12.21
CA ASP A 115 17.71 -3.58 -13.57
C ASP A 115 16.56 -2.56 -13.63
N HIS A 116 16.68 -1.58 -14.53
CA HIS A 116 15.68 -0.55 -14.74
C HIS A 116 14.31 -1.14 -15.10
N GLU A 117 14.30 -2.19 -15.90
CA GLU A 117 13.06 -2.89 -16.27
C GLU A 117 12.39 -3.53 -15.06
N SER A 118 13.16 -4.15 -14.17
CA SER A 118 12.62 -4.75 -12.94
C SER A 118 12.01 -3.71 -12.02
N SER A 119 12.66 -2.53 -11.88
CA SER A 119 12.13 -1.42 -11.09
C SER A 119 10.83 -0.89 -11.65
N GLN A 120 10.74 -0.74 -12.97
CA GLN A 120 9.52 -0.29 -13.65
C GLN A 120 8.37 -1.27 -13.45
N LYS A 121 8.65 -2.56 -13.57
CA LYS A 121 7.63 -3.61 -13.37
C LYS A 121 7.14 -3.64 -11.91
N ALA A 122 8.05 -3.51 -10.95
CA ALA A 122 7.70 -3.44 -9.54
C ALA A 122 6.80 -2.23 -9.26
N ALA A 123 7.19 -1.05 -9.75
CA ALA A 123 6.40 0.18 -9.60
C ALA A 123 5.01 0.04 -10.23
N ARG A 124 4.93 -0.60 -11.39
CA ARG A 124 3.67 -0.84 -12.08
C ARG A 124 2.72 -1.70 -11.24
N ILE A 125 3.23 -2.75 -10.61
CA ILE A 125 2.42 -3.63 -9.76
C ILE A 125 1.90 -2.86 -8.55
N VAL A 126 2.73 -2.03 -7.90
CA VAL A 126 2.30 -1.17 -6.80
C VAL A 126 1.16 -0.26 -7.24
N ASN A 127 1.32 0.42 -8.37
CA ASN A 127 0.29 1.33 -8.89
C ASN A 127 -1.02 0.61 -9.20
N LEU A 128 -0.94 -0.53 -9.88
CA LEU A 128 -2.14 -1.30 -10.25
C LEU A 128 -2.88 -1.82 -9.02
N TYR A 129 -2.15 -2.35 -8.04
CA TYR A 129 -2.75 -2.86 -6.82
C TYR A 129 -3.52 -1.78 -6.07
N LEU A 130 -2.88 -0.64 -5.84
CA LEU A 130 -3.49 0.43 -5.05
C LEU A 130 -4.60 1.14 -5.82
N ASP A 131 -4.49 1.28 -7.15
CA ASP A 131 -5.59 1.79 -7.97
C ASP A 131 -6.83 0.90 -7.84
N GLU A 132 -6.66 -0.42 -7.88
CA GLU A 132 -7.78 -1.36 -7.74
C GLU A 132 -8.37 -1.34 -6.34
N GLU A 133 -7.53 -1.22 -5.30
CA GLU A 133 -8.04 -1.12 -3.93
C GLU A 133 -8.82 0.16 -3.72
N MET A 134 -8.35 1.29 -4.29
CA MET A 134 -9.09 2.56 -4.24
C MET A 134 -10.44 2.45 -4.94
N ARG A 135 -10.49 1.80 -6.11
CA ARG A 135 -11.75 1.56 -6.82
C ARG A 135 -12.71 0.70 -6.01
N TYR A 136 -12.18 -0.32 -5.35
CA TYR A 136 -12.96 -1.15 -4.47
C TYR A 136 -13.52 -0.35 -3.29
N ALA A 137 -12.70 0.50 -2.67
CA ALA A 137 -13.12 1.39 -1.60
C ALA A 137 -14.25 2.33 -2.06
N ILE A 138 -14.11 2.94 -3.22
CA ILE A 138 -15.14 3.80 -3.80
C ILE A 138 -16.45 3.03 -3.97
N SER A 139 -16.38 1.79 -4.45
CA SER A 139 -17.53 0.91 -4.62
C SER A 139 -18.25 0.65 -3.29
N VAL A 140 -17.52 0.31 -2.24
CA VAL A 140 -18.07 0.02 -0.92
C VAL A 140 -18.73 1.27 -0.32
N TYR A 141 -18.03 2.39 -0.31
CA TYR A 141 -18.53 3.64 0.25
C TYR A 141 -19.69 4.23 -0.56
N GLY A 142 -19.66 4.11 -1.87
CA GLY A 142 -20.73 4.54 -2.74
C GLY A 142 -22.03 3.77 -2.53
N SER A 143 -21.94 2.45 -2.39
CA SER A 143 -23.11 1.59 -2.13
C SER A 143 -23.76 1.93 -0.79
N ALA A 144 -22.98 2.30 0.21
CA ALA A 144 -23.50 2.66 1.54
C ALA A 144 -24.18 4.02 1.55
N SER A 145 -23.89 4.89 0.58
CA SER A 145 -24.49 6.23 0.47
C SER A 145 -25.89 6.21 -0.17
N GLU A 146 -26.23 5.11 -0.81
CA GLU A 146 -27.53 4.89 -1.43
C GLU A 146 -28.51 4.26 -0.42
#